data_0a5412bc7e6847e4778afa9fa64a4e4c
#
_entry.id   0a5412bc7e6847e4778afa9fa64a4e4c
#
_cell.length_a   1.000
_cell.length_b   1.000
_cell.length_c   1.000
_cell.angle_alpha   90.00
_cell.angle_beta   90.00
_cell.angle_gamma   90.00
#
_symmetry.space_group_name_H-M   'P 1'
#
loop_
_entity.id
_entity.type
_entity.pdbx_description
1 polymer ?
#
loop_
_entity_poly.entity_id
_entity_poly.type
_entity_poly.pdbx_seq_one_letter_code
_entity_poly.pdbx_strand_id
1 'polypeptide(L)' 'MKCEVQLFVAGQVFTETVHAVDYQEARQVALARNPNARVISVNKK' A
#
# COMPACT_ATOMS: atom_id res chain seq x y z
N MET A 1 8.01 -10.56 -2.10
CA MET A 1 6.65 -11.10 -2.19
C MET A 1 5.69 -10.06 -2.76
N LYS A 2 4.59 -10.51 -3.29
CA LYS A 2 3.60 -9.62 -3.89
C LYS A 2 2.54 -9.28 -2.84
N CYS A 3 2.31 -7.99 -2.64
CA CYS A 3 1.40 -7.50 -1.61
C CYS A 3 0.36 -6.58 -2.22
N GLU A 4 -0.83 -6.61 -1.63
CA GLU A 4 -1.89 -5.63 -1.93
C GLU A 4 -2.00 -4.66 -0.77
N VAL A 5 -1.79 -3.38 -1.04
CA VAL A 5 -1.87 -2.33 -0.04
C VAL A 5 -3.12 -1.50 -0.31
N GLN A 6 -4.04 -1.51 0.64
CA GLN A 6 -5.22 -0.65 0.56
C GLN A 6 -4.89 0.73 1.11
N LEU A 7 -5.20 1.76 0.31
CA LEU A 7 -4.88 3.14 0.63
C LEU A 7 -6.13 3.99 0.62
N PHE A 8 -6.14 5.00 1.47
CA PHE A 8 -7.21 5.99 1.52
C PHE A 8 -6.63 7.34 1.12
N VAL A 9 -7.16 7.93 0.04
CA VAL A 9 -6.70 9.22 -0.47
C VAL A 9 -7.93 10.05 -0.85
N ALA A 10 -8.03 11.25 -0.29
CA ALA A 10 -9.06 12.21 -0.67
C ALA A 10 -10.49 11.63 -0.64
N GLY A 11 -10.77 10.85 0.38
CA GLY A 11 -12.09 10.25 0.55
C GLY A 11 -12.34 8.99 -0.26
N GLN A 12 -11.33 8.48 -0.96
CA GLN A 12 -11.48 7.28 -1.79
C GLN A 12 -10.51 6.19 -1.35
N VAL A 13 -10.97 4.95 -1.45
CA VAL A 13 -10.15 3.77 -1.15
C VAL A 13 -9.74 3.11 -2.46
N PHE A 14 -8.47 2.79 -2.58
CA PHE A 14 -7.98 2.03 -3.73
C PHE A 14 -6.86 1.08 -3.29
N THR A 15 -6.53 0.14 -4.16
CA THR A 15 -5.54 -0.88 -3.87
C THR A 15 -4.35 -0.72 -4.81
N GLU A 16 -3.13 -0.73 -4.22
CA GLU A 16 -1.88 -0.81 -4.96
C GLU A 16 -1.29 -2.19 -4.79
N THR A 17 -0.86 -2.78 -5.90
CA THR A 17 -0.11 -4.03 -5.85
C THR A 17 1.37 -3.70 -5.94
N VAL A 18 2.15 -4.14 -4.94
CA VAL A 18 3.57 -3.87 -4.88
C VAL A 18 4.37 -5.15 -4.62
N HIS A 19 5.61 -5.18 -5.10
CA HIS A 19 6.54 -6.24 -4.77
C HIS A 19 7.46 -5.76 -3.66
N ALA A 20 7.58 -6.55 -2.60
CA ALA A 20 8.34 -6.17 -1.43
C ALA A 20 8.88 -7.42 -0.73
N VAL A 21 9.87 -7.22 0.14
CA VAL A 21 10.44 -8.34 0.91
C VAL A 21 9.58 -8.67 2.12
N ASP A 22 8.82 -7.70 2.61
CA ASP A 22 7.90 -7.89 3.75
C ASP A 22 6.78 -6.85 3.70
N TYR A 23 5.85 -6.95 4.65
CA TYR A 23 4.71 -6.05 4.71
C TYR A 23 5.12 -4.61 4.98
N GLN A 24 6.14 -4.40 5.80
CA GLN A 24 6.61 -3.05 6.11
C GLN A 24 7.15 -2.36 4.87
N GLU A 25 7.93 -3.06 4.07
CA GLU A 25 8.44 -2.49 2.82
C GLU A 25 7.31 -2.22 1.84
N ALA A 26 6.33 -3.13 1.74
CA ALA A 26 5.18 -2.92 0.86
C ALA A 26 4.44 -1.63 1.21
N ARG A 27 4.25 -1.40 2.50
CA ARG A 27 3.63 -0.18 2.99
C ARG A 27 4.43 1.06 2.61
N GLN A 28 5.75 1.01 2.79
CA GLN A 28 6.63 2.12 2.47
C GLN A 28 6.62 2.43 0.98
N VAL A 29 6.65 1.40 0.14
CA VAL A 29 6.61 1.57 -1.31
C VAL A 29 5.30 2.23 -1.74
N ALA A 30 4.19 1.75 -1.21
CA ALA A 30 2.88 2.31 -1.55
C ALA A 30 2.77 3.77 -1.12
N LEU A 31 3.29 4.11 0.07
CA LEU A 31 3.26 5.49 0.56
C LEU A 31 4.19 6.39 -0.24
N ALA A 32 5.32 5.87 -0.71
CA ALA A 32 6.23 6.66 -1.54
C ALA A 32 5.59 7.07 -2.86
N ARG A 33 4.73 6.21 -3.40
CA ARG A 33 3.98 6.50 -4.62
C ARG A 33 2.78 7.39 -4.38
N ASN A 34 2.27 7.40 -3.15
CA ASN A 34 1.05 8.12 -2.78
C ASN A 34 1.29 8.85 -1.46
N PRO A 35 2.08 9.94 -1.49
CA PRO A 35 2.53 10.57 -0.23
C PRO A 35 1.42 11.16 0.62
N ASN A 36 0.24 11.42 0.05
CA ASN A 36 -0.89 11.96 0.80
C ASN A 36 -1.87 10.87 1.25
N ALA A 37 -1.50 9.61 1.06
CA ALA A 37 -2.38 8.49 1.37
C ALA A 37 -2.19 7.99 2.80
N ARG A 38 -3.23 7.31 3.29
CA ARG A 38 -3.15 6.53 4.54
C ARG A 38 -3.26 5.06 4.18
N VAL A 39 -2.45 4.23 4.83
CA VAL A 39 -2.52 2.79 4.64
C VAL A 39 -3.64 2.24 5.51
N ILE A 40 -4.58 1.54 4.89
CA ILE A 40 -5.68 0.88 5.60
C ILE A 40 -5.27 -0.54 5.98
N SER A 41 -4.74 -1.27 5.02
CA SER A 41 -4.32 -2.64 5.25
C SER A 41 -3.25 -3.05 4.26
N VAL A 42 -2.47 -4.07 4.63
CA VAL A 42 -1.47 -4.68 3.76
C VAL A 42 -1.69 -6.17 3.83
N ASN A 43 -1.89 -6.80 2.68
CA ASN A 43 -2.16 -8.24 2.59
C ASN A 43 -1.24 -8.86 1.56
N LYS A 44 -0.84 -10.09 1.83
CA LYS A 44 -0.11 -10.89 0.85
C LYS A 44 -1.08 -11.34 -0.24
N LYS A 45 -0.64 -11.21 -1.46
CA LYS A 45 -1.46 -11.65 -2.58
C LYS A 45 -1.12 -13.06 -3.03
#